data_78ff29ef42d2123ef1b7b6263e02b410
#
_entry.id   78ff29ef42d2123ef1b7b6263e02b410
#
_cell.length_a   1.000
_cell.length_b   1.000
_cell.length_c   1.000
_cell.angle_alpha   90.00
_cell.angle_beta   90.00
_cell.angle_gamma   90.00
#
_symmetry.space_group_name_H-M   'P 1'
#
loop_
_entity.id
_entity.type
_entity.pdbx_description
1 polymer ?
#
loop_
_entity_poly.entity_id
_entity_poly.type
_entity_poly.pdbx_seq_one_letter_code
_entity_poly.pdbx_strand_id
1 'polypeptide(L)'
;MATMHSVHSRAPLRLGLAGGGTDVAPYSDLYGGRVLNATISLFTHCHIDRLSGGQSEFCAADFDQETAVPLAEHDSIVEPLKLHRAVYARIVRDYVGGATARPT
;
A
#
# COMPACT_ATOMS: atom_id res chain seq x y z
N MET A 1 -2.78 -10.52 28.55
CA MET A 1 -1.82 -10.57 27.42
C MET A 1 -2.44 -9.86 26.23
N ALA A 2 -1.85 -8.78 25.81
CA ALA A 2 -2.25 -8.13 24.56
C ALA A 2 -1.86 -9.05 23.40
N THR A 3 -2.84 -9.56 22.67
CA THR A 3 -2.59 -10.34 21.46
C THR A 3 -2.02 -9.35 20.43
N MET A 4 -0.73 -9.41 20.18
CA MET A 4 -0.13 -8.65 19.09
C MET A 4 -0.66 -9.25 17.79
N HIS A 5 -1.51 -8.50 17.11
CA HIS A 5 -1.98 -8.89 15.80
C HIS A 5 -0.94 -8.45 14.77
N SER A 6 -0.23 -9.42 14.23
CA SER A 6 0.68 -9.25 13.11
C SER A 6 0.09 -9.92 11.88
N VAL A 7 0.11 -9.24 10.76
CA VAL A 7 -0.33 -9.76 9.47
C VAL A 7 0.81 -9.68 8.48
N HIS A 8 1.09 -10.79 7.83
CA HIS A 8 2.04 -10.86 6.73
C HIS A 8 1.30 -11.19 5.44
N SER A 9 1.51 -10.41 4.42
CA SER A 9 1.02 -10.65 3.07
C SER A 9 2.16 -10.73 2.07
N ARG A 10 1.94 -11.47 1.00
CA ARG A 10 2.86 -11.52 -0.14
C ARG A 10 2.08 -11.50 -1.44
N ALA A 11 2.65 -10.87 -2.46
CA ALA A 11 2.09 -10.86 -3.79
C ALA A 11 3.19 -11.15 -4.82
N PRO A 12 2.92 -11.99 -5.84
CA PRO A 12 3.89 -12.24 -6.89
C PRO A 12 4.12 -10.98 -7.72
N LEU A 13 5.35 -10.75 -8.11
CA LEU A 13 5.68 -9.77 -9.12
C LEU A 13 5.25 -10.26 -10.49
N ARG A 14 5.13 -9.35 -11.43
CA ARG A 14 4.74 -9.67 -12.82
C ARG A 14 5.66 -8.99 -13.83
N LEU A 15 5.80 -9.61 -14.98
CA LEU A 15 6.41 -9.01 -16.17
C LEU A 15 5.31 -8.56 -17.12
N GLY A 16 5.34 -7.30 -17.51
CA GLY A 16 4.52 -6.79 -18.60
C GLY A 16 5.15 -7.17 -19.94
N LEU A 17 4.49 -8.02 -20.70
CA LEU A 17 4.99 -8.53 -21.98
C LEU A 17 4.54 -7.66 -23.14
N ALA A 18 3.31 -7.15 -23.13
CA ALA A 18 2.75 -6.29 -24.16
C ALA A 18 1.55 -5.48 -23.66
N GLY A 19 1.27 -4.37 -24.31
CA GLY A 19 0.05 -3.59 -24.11
C GLY A 19 0.04 -2.67 -22.91
N GLY A 20 1.16 -2.48 -22.21
CA GLY A 20 1.23 -1.57 -21.07
C GLY A 20 0.86 -0.14 -21.46
N GLY A 21 0.01 0.48 -20.65
CA GLY A 21 -0.53 1.83 -20.88
C GLY A 21 -1.84 1.84 -21.70
N THR A 22 -2.20 0.77 -22.38
CA THR A 22 -3.47 0.71 -23.12
C THR A 22 -4.68 0.57 -22.20
N ASP A 23 -4.46 0.19 -20.94
CA ASP A 23 -5.47 0.02 -19.88
C ASP A 23 -5.71 1.29 -19.07
N VAL A 24 -5.10 2.40 -19.46
CA VAL A 24 -5.23 3.71 -18.77
C VAL A 24 -6.01 4.68 -19.65
N ALA A 25 -6.92 5.43 -19.01
CA ALA A 25 -7.65 6.52 -19.67
C ALA A 25 -6.68 7.64 -20.15
N PRO A 26 -6.95 8.30 -21.26
CA PRO A 26 -8.13 8.20 -22.11
C PRO A 26 -8.08 7.08 -23.18
N TYR A 27 -6.95 6.41 -23.32
CA TYR A 27 -6.77 5.40 -24.38
C TYR A 27 -7.75 4.23 -24.23
N SER A 28 -7.88 3.70 -23.01
CA SER A 28 -8.79 2.58 -22.72
C SER A 28 -10.26 2.91 -23.01
N ASP A 29 -10.64 4.17 -22.79
CA ASP A 29 -12.01 4.64 -22.98
C ASP A 29 -12.37 4.80 -24.47
N LEU A 30 -11.39 5.15 -25.30
CA LEU A 30 -11.57 5.41 -26.71
C LEU A 30 -11.38 4.15 -27.59
N TYR A 31 -10.43 3.30 -27.23
CA TYR A 31 -9.99 2.20 -28.08
C TYR A 31 -10.06 0.83 -27.41
N GLY A 32 -10.37 0.80 -26.12
CA GLY A 32 -10.24 -0.41 -25.31
C GLY A 32 -8.78 -0.73 -24.98
N GLY A 33 -8.53 -1.33 -23.82
CA GLY A 33 -7.20 -1.73 -23.37
C GLY A 33 -7.03 -3.24 -23.39
N ARG A 34 -5.83 -3.71 -23.73
CA ARG A 34 -5.44 -5.10 -23.61
C ARG A 34 -4.01 -5.20 -23.14
N VAL A 35 -3.79 -5.91 -22.05
CA VAL A 35 -2.47 -6.10 -21.45
C VAL A 35 -2.18 -7.58 -21.35
N LEU A 36 -0.99 -7.98 -21.79
CA LEU A 36 -0.46 -9.31 -21.57
C LEU A 36 0.66 -9.22 -20.53
N ASN A 37 0.49 -9.94 -19.43
CA ASN A 37 1.53 -10.06 -18.41
C ASN A 37 1.60 -11.49 -17.87
N ALA A 38 2.71 -11.81 -17.22
CA ALA A 38 2.92 -13.07 -16.56
C ALA A 38 3.42 -12.83 -15.13
N THR A 39 2.90 -13.58 -14.18
CA THR A 39 3.47 -13.61 -12.84
C THR A 39 4.78 -14.41 -12.82
N ILE A 40 5.66 -14.03 -11.93
CA ILE A 40 6.96 -14.68 -11.75
C ILE A 40 7.11 -15.15 -10.30
N SER A 41 8.10 -15.98 -10.03
CA SER A 41 8.35 -16.54 -8.69
C SER A 41 9.15 -15.62 -7.75
N LEU A 42 9.15 -14.32 -8.04
CA LEU A 42 9.59 -13.29 -7.11
C LEU A 42 8.37 -12.63 -6.47
N PHE A 43 8.49 -12.30 -5.20
CA PHE A 43 7.37 -11.79 -4.40
C PHE A 43 7.76 -10.48 -3.72
N THR A 44 6.79 -9.57 -3.64
CA THR A 44 6.83 -8.48 -2.68
C THR A 44 6.15 -8.93 -1.39
N HIS A 45 6.63 -8.43 -0.26
CA HIS A 45 6.18 -8.77 1.07
C HIS A 45 5.74 -7.50 1.81
N CYS A 46 4.68 -7.61 2.59
CA CYS A 46 4.23 -6.57 3.49
C CYS A 46 3.92 -7.17 4.85
N HIS A 47 4.44 -6.53 5.89
CA HIS A 47 4.13 -6.84 7.29
C HIS A 47 3.37 -5.67 7.89
N ILE A 48 2.32 -5.96 8.62
CA ILE A 48 1.55 -4.97 9.37
C ILE A 48 1.45 -5.45 10.81
N ASP A 49 2.03 -4.67 11.69
CA ASP A 49 1.99 -4.90 13.13
C ASP A 49 1.17 -3.81 13.80
N ARG A 50 0.39 -4.20 14.78
CA ARG A 50 -0.36 -3.25 15.60
C ARG A 50 0.55 -2.65 16.65
N LEU A 51 0.73 -1.33 16.57
CA LEU A 51 1.49 -0.58 17.57
C LEU A 51 0.55 -0.04 18.65
N SER A 52 1.05 0.01 19.88
CA SER A 52 0.42 0.73 20.99
C SER A 52 0.95 2.17 20.99
N GLY A 53 0.16 3.11 20.49
CA GLY A 53 0.57 4.51 20.45
C GLY A 53 -0.29 5.35 19.51
N GLY A 54 0.02 6.63 19.44
CA GLY A 54 -0.66 7.59 18.58
C GLY A 54 0.02 7.83 17.23
N GLN A 55 0.82 6.90 16.76
CA GLN A 55 1.60 7.04 15.54
C GLN A 55 1.44 5.81 14.63
N SER A 56 1.56 6.04 13.33
CA SER A 56 1.76 5.01 12.33
C SER A 56 3.20 5.06 11.84
N GLU A 57 3.86 3.92 11.81
CA GLU A 57 5.22 3.78 11.32
C GLU A 57 5.21 3.08 9.96
N PHE A 58 6.00 3.59 9.04
CA PHE A 58 6.18 3.04 7.71
C PHE A 58 7.66 2.75 7.50
N CYS A 59 7.96 1.54 7.07
CA CYS A 59 9.31 1.10 6.80
C CYS A 59 9.38 0.44 5.41
N ALA A 60 10.32 0.88 4.59
CA ALA A 60 10.67 0.25 3.32
C ALA A 60 12.10 -0.30 3.43
N ALA A 61 12.21 -1.57 3.82
CA ALA A 61 13.49 -2.23 4.07
C ALA A 61 14.42 -2.23 2.84
N ASP A 62 13.85 -2.32 1.64
CA ASP A 62 14.61 -2.31 0.38
C ASP A 62 15.31 -0.98 0.11
N PHE A 63 14.81 0.10 0.69
CA PHE A 63 15.33 1.45 0.49
C PHE A 63 15.99 2.04 1.75
N ASP A 64 16.03 1.27 2.83
CA ASP A 64 16.51 1.73 4.15
C ASP A 64 15.83 3.05 4.58
N GLN A 65 14.53 3.13 4.35
CA GLN A 65 13.71 4.30 4.67
C GLN A 65 12.65 3.96 5.71
N GLU A 66 12.59 4.81 6.73
CA GLU A 66 11.58 4.73 7.80
C GLU A 66 10.97 6.11 8.03
N THR A 67 9.70 6.14 8.36
CA THR A 67 9.02 7.37 8.78
C THR A 67 7.91 7.05 9.77
N ALA A 68 7.76 7.88 10.78
CA ALA A 68 6.66 7.84 11.73
C ALA A 68 5.76 9.05 11.52
N VAL A 69 4.45 8.84 11.54
CA VAL A 69 3.44 9.88 11.31
C VAL A 69 2.39 9.82 12.40
N PRO A 70 2.03 10.95 13.04
CA PRO A 70 0.91 11.00 13.95
C PRO A 70 -0.37 10.48 13.28
N LEU A 71 -1.20 9.74 14.01
CA LEU A 71 -2.46 9.20 13.48
C LEU A 71 -3.38 10.29 12.92
N ALA A 72 -3.33 11.50 13.46
CA ALA A 72 -4.10 12.64 12.98
C ALA A 72 -3.65 13.15 11.60
N GLU A 73 -2.44 12.81 11.17
CA GLU A 73 -1.84 13.28 9.92
C GLU A 73 -1.68 12.18 8.87
N HIS A 74 -2.37 11.04 9.03
CA HIS A 74 -2.26 9.91 8.11
C HIS A 74 -2.64 10.26 6.65
N ASP A 75 -3.48 11.26 6.44
CA ASP A 75 -3.88 11.73 5.11
C ASP A 75 -2.81 12.63 4.43
N SER A 76 -1.78 13.04 5.18
CA SER A 76 -0.70 13.85 4.62
C SER A 76 0.24 13.00 3.77
N ILE A 77 0.11 13.08 2.46
CA ILE A 77 0.87 12.29 1.50
C ILE A 77 2.09 13.08 1.03
N VAL A 78 3.16 13.01 1.81
CA VAL A 78 4.44 13.66 1.53
C VAL A 78 5.60 12.67 1.62
N GLU A 79 6.73 13.05 1.06
CA GLU A 79 7.97 12.27 1.23
C GLU A 79 8.42 12.24 2.71
N PRO A 80 9.08 11.16 3.20
CA PRO A 80 9.39 9.93 2.48
C PRO A 80 8.23 8.93 2.46
N LEU A 81 8.38 7.86 1.68
CA LEU A 81 7.45 6.73 1.58
C LEU A 81 6.02 7.13 1.14
N LYS A 82 5.93 8.09 0.25
CA LYS A 82 4.69 8.63 -0.29
C LYS A 82 3.69 7.56 -0.76
N LEU A 83 4.16 6.54 -1.47
CA LEU A 83 3.28 5.46 -1.95
C LEU A 83 2.68 4.64 -0.80
N HIS A 84 3.49 4.27 0.19
CA HIS A 84 3.05 3.52 1.36
C HIS A 84 1.98 4.30 2.14
N ARG A 85 2.22 5.59 2.34
CA ARG A 85 1.28 6.50 3.02
C ARG A 85 -0.01 6.68 2.23
N ALA A 86 0.07 6.80 0.91
CA ALA A 86 -1.09 6.94 0.04
C ALA A 86 -1.98 5.69 0.07
N VAL A 87 -1.38 4.50 0.03
CA VAL A 87 -2.11 3.22 0.13
C VAL A 87 -2.78 3.10 1.50
N TYR A 88 -2.06 3.40 2.58
CA TYR A 88 -2.60 3.36 3.93
C TYR A 88 -3.80 4.33 4.08
N ALA A 89 -3.64 5.59 3.69
CA ALA A 89 -4.70 6.60 3.76
C ALA A 89 -5.94 6.17 2.95
N ARG A 90 -5.72 5.57 1.78
CA ARG A 90 -6.82 5.06 0.94
C ARG A 90 -7.59 3.94 1.63
N ILE A 91 -6.90 2.98 2.20
CA ILE A 91 -7.53 1.85 2.90
C ILE A 91 -8.28 2.32 4.14
N VAL A 92 -7.69 3.19 4.95
CA VAL A 92 -8.36 3.75 6.13
C VAL A 92 -9.63 4.48 5.74
N ARG A 93 -9.58 5.31 4.72
CA ARG A 93 -10.75 6.05 4.24
C ARG A 93 -11.87 5.14 3.72
N ASP A 94 -11.52 4.15 2.91
CA ASP A 94 -12.52 3.37 2.19
C ASP A 94 -13.09 2.21 3.02
N TYR A 95 -12.34 1.67 3.98
CA TYR A 95 -12.70 0.46 4.72
C TYR A 95 -12.85 0.67 6.24
N VAL A 96 -12.27 1.72 6.78
CA VAL A 96 -12.31 2.00 8.23
C VAL A 96 -13.17 3.23 8.53
N GLY A 97 -13.79 3.84 7.50
CA GLY A 97 -14.69 5.00 7.66
C GLY A 97 -13.95 6.27 8.07
N GLY A 98 -12.67 6.40 7.71
CA GLY A 98 -11.85 7.56 8.08
C GLY A 98 -11.46 7.61 9.56
N ALA A 99 -11.95 6.67 10.38
CA ALA A 99 -11.48 6.52 11.74
C ALA A 99 -10.11 5.80 11.70
N THR A 100 -9.12 6.38 12.33
CA THR A 100 -7.91 5.63 12.68
C THR A 100 -8.34 4.35 13.38
N ALA A 101 -7.81 3.20 12.98
CA ALA A 101 -8.12 1.93 13.61
C ALA A 101 -7.86 2.06 15.13
N ARG A 102 -8.91 2.39 15.88
CA ARG A 102 -8.80 2.47 17.33
C ARG A 102 -8.52 1.07 17.84
N PRO A 103 -7.54 0.91 18.72
CA PRO A 103 -7.41 -0.32 19.45
C PRO A 103 -8.68 -0.52 20.30
N THR A 104 -9.47 -1.52 20.00
CA THR A 104 -10.45 -2.08 20.93
C THR A 104 -9.75 -2.97 21.93
#